data_30a8b4d7f33acef7d434badf98848d42
#
_entry.id   30a8b4d7f33acef7d434badf98848d42
#
_cell.length_a   1.000
_cell.length_b   1.000
_cell.length_c   1.000
_cell.angle_alpha   90.00
_cell.angle_beta   90.00
_cell.angle_gamma   90.00
#
_symmetry.space_group_name_H-M   'P 1'
#
loop_
_entity.id
_entity.type
_entity.pdbx_description
1 polymer ?
#
loop_
_entity_poly.entity_id
_entity_poly.type
_entity_poly.pdbx_seq_one_letter_code
_entity_poly.pdbx_strand_id
1 'polypeptide(L)'
;MKQFDKHADAYHAVRGKVAYPDVVFETIASRVPGREAALDIGCGNGVSTYRLQPLFDYVEGSDFGASLIDKARQTYPGITFGVSPAEDYTSTRQFDAVTCATAFYWMDRDAVLRKMETLLKPSGVFCAYKYDFPIAYGPLRDFFERELSLKWYVHRDPRLTRYDDTLERIHASKVFGEAERVVLSNIIELTPREVAMFFLSTSYVTKYMDQAGGAEYADELLRKVAEIENAPSVKVNFDIHSFFAKR
;
A
#
# COMPACT_ATOMS: atom_id res chain seq x y z
N MET A 1 20.88 5.73 15.21
CA MET A 1 19.91 6.81 14.99
C MET A 1 20.43 7.97 14.12
N LYS A 2 21.63 8.53 14.37
CA LYS A 2 22.15 9.67 13.56
C LYS A 2 22.58 9.38 12.11
N GLN A 3 22.73 8.13 11.68
CA GLN A 3 23.17 7.77 10.32
C GLN A 3 21.98 7.52 9.38
N PHE A 4 20.80 7.21 9.93
CA PHE A 4 19.55 7.16 9.17
C PHE A 4 19.11 8.53 8.66
N ASP A 5 19.44 9.61 9.39
CA ASP A 5 19.11 10.98 8.98
C ASP A 5 19.79 11.39 7.65
N LYS A 6 20.97 10.84 7.35
CA LYS A 6 21.68 11.15 6.08
C LYS A 6 20.97 10.58 4.83
N HIS A 7 20.12 9.60 5.00
CA HIS A 7 19.39 8.96 3.90
C HIS A 7 17.88 9.18 3.98
N ALA A 8 17.40 9.86 5.02
CA ALA A 8 15.95 10.06 5.24
C ALA A 8 15.27 10.78 4.08
N ASP A 9 15.89 11.81 3.52
CA ASP A 9 15.33 12.56 2.39
C ASP A 9 15.29 11.74 1.11
N ALA A 10 16.37 11.00 0.81
CA ALA A 10 16.42 10.09 -0.34
C ALA A 10 15.43 8.92 -0.18
N TYR A 11 15.22 8.48 1.02
CA TYR A 11 14.26 7.50 1.45
C TYR A 11 12.80 7.94 1.18
N HIS A 12 12.45 9.16 1.61
CA HIS A 12 11.14 9.74 1.33
C HIS A 12 10.93 9.97 -0.16
N ALA A 13 11.96 10.39 -0.88
CA ALA A 13 11.90 10.61 -2.32
C ALA A 13 11.61 9.33 -3.10
N VAL A 14 12.24 8.20 -2.75
CA VAL A 14 11.97 6.91 -3.40
C VAL A 14 10.57 6.41 -3.12
N ARG A 15 10.07 6.56 -1.88
CA ARG A 15 8.70 6.20 -1.53
C ARG A 15 7.67 7.03 -2.31
N GLY A 16 7.98 8.29 -2.59
CA GLY A 16 7.14 9.15 -3.44
C GLY A 16 7.08 8.68 -4.90
N LYS A 17 8.16 8.09 -5.44
CA LYS A 17 8.18 7.51 -6.79
C LYS A 17 7.38 6.20 -6.88
N VAL A 18 7.31 5.43 -5.80
CA VAL A 18 6.54 4.17 -5.70
C VAL A 18 5.12 4.50 -5.25
N ALA A 19 4.44 5.37 -5.98
CA ALA A 19 3.04 5.69 -5.77
C ALA A 19 2.14 4.67 -6.49
N TYR A 20 0.90 4.56 -6.03
CA TYR A 20 -0.11 3.83 -6.79
C TYR A 20 -0.40 4.54 -8.11
N PRO A 21 -0.41 3.82 -9.25
CA PRO A 21 -0.63 4.42 -10.56
C PRO A 21 -2.09 4.85 -10.74
N ASP A 22 -2.34 5.80 -11.64
CA ASP A 22 -3.67 6.33 -11.93
C ASP A 22 -4.67 5.25 -12.30
N VAL A 23 -4.23 4.21 -13.01
CA VAL A 23 -5.07 3.09 -13.42
C VAL A 23 -5.80 2.40 -12.26
N VAL A 24 -5.25 2.43 -11.03
CA VAL A 24 -5.94 1.88 -9.83
C VAL A 24 -7.21 2.69 -9.57
N PHE A 25 -7.09 4.00 -9.51
CA PHE A 25 -8.18 4.92 -9.17
C PHE A 25 -9.21 5.02 -10.30
N GLU A 26 -8.77 5.03 -11.55
CA GLU A 26 -9.62 4.95 -12.72
C GLU A 26 -10.43 3.64 -12.74
N THR A 27 -9.78 2.52 -12.39
CA THR A 27 -10.45 1.22 -12.30
C THR A 27 -11.48 1.21 -11.18
N ILE A 28 -11.19 1.80 -10.01
CA ILE A 28 -12.17 1.97 -8.92
C ILE A 28 -13.35 2.80 -9.43
N ALA A 29 -13.09 3.96 -10.02
CA ALA A 29 -14.12 4.86 -10.51
C ALA A 29 -14.99 4.25 -11.64
N SER A 30 -14.45 3.35 -12.45
CA SER A 30 -15.20 2.68 -13.51
C SER A 30 -16.17 1.60 -13.01
N ARG A 31 -16.00 1.11 -11.76
CA ARG A 31 -16.79 0.03 -11.19
C ARG A 31 -17.92 0.48 -10.27
N VAL A 32 -17.91 1.74 -9.86
CA VAL A 32 -18.93 2.29 -8.95
C VAL A 32 -20.14 2.81 -9.73
N PRO A 33 -21.36 2.74 -9.17
CA PRO A 33 -22.58 3.21 -9.83
C PRO A 33 -22.70 4.73 -9.85
N GLY A 34 -22.04 5.42 -8.92
CA GLY A 34 -22.03 6.87 -8.76
C GLY A 34 -20.69 7.37 -8.26
N ARG A 35 -20.52 8.69 -8.15
CA ARG A 35 -19.30 9.34 -7.70
C ARG A 35 -19.53 10.43 -6.66
N GLU A 36 -20.58 10.26 -5.87
CA GLU A 36 -20.93 11.24 -4.85
C GLU A 36 -19.97 11.17 -3.65
N ALA A 37 -19.58 9.94 -3.21
CA ALA A 37 -18.75 9.81 -2.04
C ALA A 37 -17.82 8.59 -2.07
N ALA A 38 -16.58 8.79 -1.62
CA ALA A 38 -15.60 7.72 -1.38
C ALA A 38 -15.01 7.82 0.03
N LEU A 39 -14.75 6.65 0.64
CA LEU A 39 -14.07 6.50 1.92
C LEU A 39 -12.81 5.68 1.73
N ASP A 40 -11.68 6.13 2.30
CA ASP A 40 -10.42 5.38 2.35
C ASP A 40 -10.12 4.96 3.80
N ILE A 41 -10.26 3.67 4.11
CA ILE A 41 -10.00 3.11 5.45
C ILE A 41 -8.56 2.64 5.59
N GLY A 42 -7.91 2.96 6.72
CA GLY A 42 -6.48 2.76 6.89
C GLY A 42 -5.68 3.68 5.97
N CYS A 43 -6.14 4.93 5.84
CA CYS A 43 -5.64 5.90 4.88
C CYS A 43 -4.23 6.43 5.19
N GLY A 44 -3.72 6.18 6.39
CA GLY A 44 -2.41 6.68 6.83
C GLY A 44 -2.30 8.20 6.71
N ASN A 45 -1.27 8.67 6.03
CA ASN A 45 -1.03 10.10 5.77
C ASN A 45 -1.76 10.65 4.53
N GLY A 46 -2.73 9.91 3.97
CA GLY A 46 -3.63 10.37 2.91
C GLY A 46 -3.11 10.29 1.48
N VAL A 47 -1.94 9.70 1.22
CA VAL A 47 -1.35 9.63 -0.15
C VAL A 47 -2.18 8.82 -1.15
N SER A 48 -2.99 7.89 -0.68
CA SER A 48 -3.98 7.16 -1.49
C SER A 48 -5.28 7.96 -1.59
N THR A 49 -5.73 8.49 -0.47
CA THR A 49 -7.01 9.19 -0.32
C THR A 49 -7.12 10.40 -1.27
N TYR A 50 -6.06 11.23 -1.38
CA TYR A 50 -6.12 12.42 -2.22
C TYR A 50 -6.29 12.10 -3.72
N ARG A 51 -5.91 10.89 -4.15
CA ARG A 51 -6.07 10.43 -5.53
C ARG A 51 -7.54 10.13 -5.89
N LEU A 52 -8.40 9.98 -4.89
CA LEU A 52 -9.84 9.83 -5.08
C LEU A 52 -10.53 11.19 -5.28
N GLN A 53 -9.92 12.30 -4.81
CA GLN A 53 -10.53 13.63 -4.84
C GLN A 53 -10.96 14.12 -6.22
N PRO A 54 -10.19 13.92 -7.32
CA PRO A 54 -10.63 14.32 -8.66
C PRO A 54 -11.74 13.41 -9.24
N LEU A 55 -12.05 12.30 -8.57
CA LEU A 55 -12.97 11.27 -9.08
C LEU A 55 -14.29 11.21 -8.33
N PHE A 56 -14.37 11.79 -7.13
CA PHE A 56 -15.56 11.79 -6.29
C PHE A 56 -15.84 13.20 -5.74
N ASP A 57 -17.12 13.54 -5.60
CA ASP A 57 -17.55 14.85 -5.10
C ASP A 57 -17.19 15.06 -3.62
N TYR A 58 -17.20 13.96 -2.83
CA TYR A 58 -16.79 13.93 -1.43
C TYR A 58 -15.83 12.78 -1.16
N VAL A 59 -14.73 13.09 -0.50
CA VAL A 59 -13.72 12.09 -0.10
C VAL A 59 -13.41 12.22 1.38
N GLU A 60 -13.38 11.07 2.05
CA GLU A 60 -13.04 10.97 3.46
C GLU A 60 -11.98 9.88 3.67
N GLY A 61 -11.04 10.13 4.60
CA GLY A 61 -10.04 9.16 5.02
C GLY A 61 -10.15 8.86 6.52
N SER A 62 -9.96 7.60 6.90
CA SER A 62 -9.92 7.18 8.30
C SER A 62 -8.72 6.29 8.57
N ASP A 63 -8.03 6.54 9.69
CA ASP A 63 -6.93 5.71 10.19
C ASP A 63 -6.89 5.75 11.72
N PHE A 64 -6.39 4.70 12.36
CA PHE A 64 -6.25 4.68 13.82
C PHE A 64 -5.06 5.51 14.32
N GLY A 65 -4.10 5.83 13.46
CA GLY A 65 -2.87 6.55 13.76
C GLY A 65 -3.08 8.07 13.80
N ALA A 66 -3.29 8.67 14.98
CA ALA A 66 -3.56 10.11 15.12
C ALA A 66 -2.48 10.98 14.46
N SER A 67 -1.20 10.64 14.61
CA SER A 67 -0.10 11.40 14.00
C SER A 67 -0.09 11.34 12.47
N LEU A 68 -0.55 10.23 11.88
CA LEU A 68 -0.70 10.10 10.43
C LEU A 68 -1.87 10.96 9.94
N ILE A 69 -2.99 10.95 10.65
CA ILE A 69 -4.15 11.78 10.35
C ILE A 69 -3.83 13.27 10.45
N ASP A 70 -3.07 13.68 11.48
CA ASP A 70 -2.64 15.09 11.58
C ASP A 70 -1.78 15.51 10.39
N LYS A 71 -0.89 14.65 9.92
CA LYS A 71 -0.11 14.88 8.71
C LYS A 71 -0.99 14.92 7.46
N ALA A 72 -1.98 14.03 7.34
CA ALA A 72 -2.91 14.01 6.23
C ALA A 72 -3.71 15.32 6.14
N ARG A 73 -4.25 15.80 7.26
CA ARG A 73 -4.98 17.07 7.36
C ARG A 73 -4.13 18.27 6.94
N GLN A 74 -2.85 18.30 7.36
CA GLN A 74 -1.92 19.36 6.96
C GLN A 74 -1.59 19.33 5.47
N THR A 75 -1.45 18.14 4.91
CA THR A 75 -1.04 17.97 3.50
C THR A 75 -2.20 18.14 2.53
N TYR A 76 -3.42 17.71 2.91
CA TYR A 76 -4.60 17.68 2.06
C TYR A 76 -5.80 18.35 2.74
N PRO A 77 -5.78 19.69 2.93
CA PRO A 77 -6.80 20.40 3.73
C PRO A 77 -8.22 20.36 3.13
N GLY A 78 -8.36 19.97 1.85
CA GLY A 78 -9.65 19.82 1.18
C GLY A 78 -10.32 18.47 1.39
N ILE A 79 -9.71 17.56 2.16
CA ILE A 79 -10.24 16.21 2.42
C ILE A 79 -10.56 16.08 3.91
N THR A 80 -11.66 15.41 4.23
CA THR A 80 -12.03 15.09 5.61
C THR A 80 -11.24 13.89 6.10
N PHE A 81 -10.54 14.02 7.24
CA PHE A 81 -9.80 12.92 7.86
C PHE A 81 -10.23 12.70 9.30
N GLY A 82 -10.52 11.44 9.66
CA GLY A 82 -10.94 11.00 10.99
C GLY A 82 -9.97 10.02 11.63
N VAL A 83 -9.81 10.10 12.96
CA VAL A 83 -9.07 9.09 13.74
C VAL A 83 -10.05 8.02 14.18
N SER A 84 -9.98 6.83 13.56
CA SER A 84 -10.80 5.66 13.93
C SER A 84 -10.17 4.40 13.37
N PRO A 85 -10.12 3.30 14.13
CA PRO A 85 -9.92 1.97 13.56
C PRO A 85 -11.01 1.67 12.52
N ALA A 86 -10.68 0.91 11.48
CA ALA A 86 -11.64 0.56 10.42
C ALA A 86 -12.83 -0.24 10.97
N GLU A 87 -12.56 -1.10 11.95
CA GLU A 87 -13.55 -1.94 12.62
C GLU A 87 -14.60 -1.11 13.41
N ASP A 88 -14.19 0.05 13.91
CA ASP A 88 -15.04 0.93 14.75
C ASP A 88 -15.59 2.13 13.97
N TYR A 89 -15.13 2.35 12.74
CA TYR A 89 -15.55 3.49 11.94
C TYR A 89 -17.07 3.49 11.71
N THR A 90 -17.70 4.63 11.91
CA THR A 90 -19.14 4.84 11.69
C THR A 90 -19.39 6.10 10.89
N SER A 91 -20.37 6.09 10.03
CA SER A 91 -20.80 7.24 9.25
C SER A 91 -22.32 7.23 9.07
N THR A 92 -22.93 8.40 9.04
CA THR A 92 -24.33 8.56 8.59
C THR A 92 -24.43 8.60 7.06
N ARG A 93 -23.30 8.76 6.37
CA ARG A 93 -23.19 8.73 4.91
C ARG A 93 -22.89 7.32 4.44
N GLN A 94 -23.50 6.92 3.33
CA GLN A 94 -23.08 5.76 2.56
C GLN A 94 -22.20 6.19 1.38
N PHE A 95 -21.29 5.33 0.97
CA PHE A 95 -20.27 5.59 -0.03
C PHE A 95 -20.49 4.78 -1.30
N ASP A 96 -20.16 5.37 -2.46
CA ASP A 96 -20.10 4.65 -3.73
C ASP A 96 -18.88 3.73 -3.77
N ALA A 97 -17.75 4.17 -3.16
CA ALA A 97 -16.53 3.38 -3.00
C ALA A 97 -16.04 3.41 -1.54
N VAL A 98 -15.60 2.26 -1.05
CA VAL A 98 -14.74 2.15 0.15
C VAL A 98 -13.43 1.51 -0.29
N THR A 99 -12.31 2.19 -0.06
CA THR A 99 -10.98 1.74 -0.46
C THR A 99 -10.11 1.39 0.74
N CYS A 100 -9.12 0.51 0.55
CA CYS A 100 -8.15 0.15 1.56
C CYS A 100 -6.80 -0.17 0.90
N ALA A 101 -5.87 0.78 0.96
CA ALA A 101 -4.55 0.70 0.32
C ALA A 101 -3.50 0.10 1.28
N THR A 102 -3.02 -1.11 1.02
CA THR A 102 -1.95 -1.80 1.79
C THR A 102 -2.21 -1.91 3.31
N ALA A 103 -3.44 -1.64 3.76
CA ALA A 103 -3.80 -1.62 5.17
C ALA A 103 -4.70 -2.80 5.59
N PHE A 104 -5.46 -3.39 4.69
CA PHE A 104 -6.48 -4.40 4.97
C PHE A 104 -5.96 -5.63 5.74
N TYR A 105 -4.72 -6.04 5.50
CA TYR A 105 -4.08 -7.21 6.16
C TYR A 105 -3.76 -6.98 7.65
N TRP A 106 -3.81 -5.74 8.10
CA TRP A 106 -3.51 -5.36 9.48
C TRP A 106 -4.76 -5.29 10.36
N MET A 107 -5.96 -5.33 9.75
CA MET A 107 -7.27 -5.18 10.35
C MET A 107 -7.89 -6.54 10.72
N ASP A 108 -8.94 -6.53 11.54
CA ASP A 108 -9.90 -7.63 11.59
C ASP A 108 -10.72 -7.60 10.28
N ARG A 109 -10.21 -8.33 9.28
CA ARG A 109 -10.76 -8.33 7.93
C ARG A 109 -12.24 -8.73 7.90
N ASP A 110 -12.64 -9.70 8.74
CA ASP A 110 -14.01 -10.17 8.76
C ASP A 110 -14.95 -9.13 9.37
N ALA A 111 -14.52 -8.42 10.42
CA ALA A 111 -15.26 -7.29 10.98
C ALA A 111 -15.42 -6.14 9.98
N VAL A 112 -14.32 -5.79 9.28
CA VAL A 112 -14.34 -4.75 8.23
C VAL A 112 -15.27 -5.13 7.08
N LEU A 113 -15.22 -6.37 6.59
CA LEU A 113 -16.10 -6.82 5.50
C LEU A 113 -17.58 -6.75 5.89
N ARG A 114 -17.94 -7.16 7.12
CA ARG A 114 -19.33 -7.01 7.61
C ARG A 114 -19.77 -5.54 7.66
N LYS A 115 -18.86 -4.62 8.01
CA LYS A 115 -19.16 -3.19 8.07
C LYS A 115 -19.52 -2.59 6.71
N MET A 116 -19.07 -3.19 5.61
CA MET A 116 -19.39 -2.73 4.25
C MET A 116 -20.89 -2.77 3.98
N GLU A 117 -21.66 -3.60 4.69
CA GLU A 117 -23.11 -3.64 4.57
C GLU A 117 -23.77 -2.30 4.97
N THR A 118 -23.20 -1.57 5.91
CA THR A 118 -23.72 -0.27 6.35
C THR A 118 -23.03 0.90 5.66
N LEU A 119 -21.77 0.77 5.30
CA LEU A 119 -20.96 1.84 4.72
C LEU A 119 -21.17 2.02 3.22
N LEU A 120 -21.41 0.93 2.47
CA LEU A 120 -21.61 1.02 1.02
C LEU A 120 -23.08 1.29 0.67
N LYS A 121 -23.29 2.11 -0.35
CA LYS A 121 -24.57 2.20 -1.05
C LYS A 121 -24.93 0.87 -1.71
N PRO A 122 -26.20 0.62 -2.08
CA PRO A 122 -26.55 -0.48 -2.98
C PRO A 122 -25.71 -0.40 -4.26
N SER A 123 -25.11 -1.51 -4.66
CA SER A 123 -24.14 -1.60 -5.79
C SER A 123 -22.83 -0.82 -5.58
N GLY A 124 -22.58 -0.27 -4.41
CA GLY A 124 -21.29 0.33 -4.05
C GLY A 124 -20.16 -0.72 -4.00
N VAL A 125 -18.92 -0.28 -4.13
CA VAL A 125 -17.76 -1.16 -4.30
C VAL A 125 -16.77 -1.00 -3.15
N PHE A 126 -16.38 -2.12 -2.55
CA PHE A 126 -15.18 -2.21 -1.72
C PHE A 126 -13.98 -2.58 -2.59
N CYS A 127 -12.85 -1.90 -2.39
CA CYS A 127 -11.59 -2.21 -3.07
C CYS A 127 -10.42 -2.24 -2.10
N ALA A 128 -9.91 -3.44 -1.81
CA ALA A 128 -8.62 -3.59 -1.12
C ALA A 128 -7.51 -3.81 -2.14
N TYR A 129 -6.40 -3.08 -2.04
CA TYR A 129 -5.29 -3.21 -2.98
C TYR A 129 -3.93 -3.02 -2.33
N LYS A 130 -2.94 -3.71 -2.89
CA LYS A 130 -1.53 -3.67 -2.46
C LYS A 130 -0.62 -4.03 -3.62
N TYR A 131 0.66 -3.70 -3.51
CA TYR A 131 1.71 -4.40 -4.24
C TYR A 131 2.35 -5.47 -3.32
N ASP A 132 2.84 -6.55 -3.94
CA ASP A 132 3.58 -7.58 -3.23
C ASP A 132 5.07 -7.22 -3.11
N PHE A 133 5.95 -8.21 -2.86
CA PHE A 133 7.39 -7.99 -2.87
C PHE A 133 7.84 -7.52 -4.26
N PRO A 134 8.48 -6.34 -4.38
CA PRO A 134 8.87 -5.82 -5.69
C PRO A 134 9.93 -6.68 -6.36
N ILE A 135 9.83 -6.83 -7.67
CA ILE A 135 10.76 -7.63 -8.46
C ILE A 135 11.54 -6.70 -9.38
N ALA A 136 12.84 -6.52 -9.10
CA ALA A 136 13.74 -5.85 -10.02
C ALA A 136 14.00 -6.75 -11.23
N TYR A 137 14.04 -6.16 -12.43
CA TYR A 137 14.45 -6.91 -13.63
C TYR A 137 15.97 -6.88 -13.79
N GLY A 138 16.49 -7.81 -14.59
CA GLY A 138 17.93 -7.92 -14.87
C GLY A 138 18.74 -8.50 -13.68
N PRO A 139 20.05 -8.18 -13.61
CA PRO A 139 20.97 -8.79 -12.65
C PRO A 139 20.60 -8.57 -11.17
N LEU A 140 19.86 -7.51 -10.87
CA LEU A 140 19.43 -7.22 -9.50
C LEU A 140 18.34 -8.18 -8.99
N ARG A 141 17.64 -8.89 -9.89
CA ARG A 141 16.60 -9.84 -9.51
C ARG A 141 17.14 -10.91 -8.57
N ASP A 142 18.13 -11.66 -9.05
CA ASP A 142 18.71 -12.79 -8.30
C ASP A 142 19.37 -12.31 -7.01
N PHE A 143 19.94 -11.12 -7.03
CA PHE A 143 20.54 -10.50 -5.86
C PHE A 143 19.49 -10.25 -4.77
N PHE A 144 18.40 -9.54 -5.09
CA PHE A 144 17.35 -9.24 -4.09
C PHE A 144 16.54 -10.46 -3.67
N GLU A 145 16.31 -11.43 -4.56
CA GLU A 145 15.70 -12.71 -4.20
C GLU A 145 16.57 -13.49 -3.19
N ARG A 146 17.89 -13.44 -3.33
CA ARG A 146 18.85 -14.02 -2.39
C ARG A 146 18.87 -13.27 -1.05
N GLU A 147 18.92 -11.94 -1.05
CA GLU A 147 18.85 -11.14 0.16
C GLU A 147 17.54 -11.41 0.91
N LEU A 148 16.42 -11.51 0.18
CA LEU A 148 15.14 -11.88 0.77
C LEU A 148 15.21 -13.26 1.45
N SER A 149 15.60 -14.28 0.71
CA SER A 149 15.53 -15.67 1.19
C SER A 149 16.48 -15.96 2.35
N LEU A 150 17.67 -15.36 2.35
CA LEU A 150 18.72 -15.65 3.33
C LEU A 150 18.68 -14.74 4.56
N LYS A 151 18.14 -13.52 4.43
CA LYS A 151 18.25 -12.51 5.47
C LYS A 151 16.91 -11.92 5.89
N TRP A 152 16.04 -11.53 4.93
CA TRP A 152 14.90 -10.69 5.25
C TRP A 152 13.60 -11.45 5.51
N TYR A 153 13.47 -12.67 4.94
CA TYR A 153 12.21 -13.41 4.98
C TYR A 153 11.69 -13.66 6.40
N VAL A 154 12.57 -14.01 7.33
CA VAL A 154 12.24 -14.29 8.73
C VAL A 154 11.74 -13.06 9.49
N HIS A 155 12.01 -11.86 8.98
CA HIS A 155 11.58 -10.58 9.56
C HIS A 155 10.29 -10.04 8.96
N ARG A 156 9.77 -10.70 7.89
CA ARG A 156 8.48 -10.33 7.29
C ARG A 156 7.34 -10.75 8.21
N ASP A 157 6.32 -9.90 8.28
CA ASP A 157 5.12 -10.24 9.06
C ASP A 157 4.40 -11.43 8.42
N PRO A 158 4.02 -12.47 9.19
CA PRO A 158 3.31 -13.63 8.67
C PRO A 158 2.02 -13.31 7.93
N ARG A 159 1.35 -12.19 8.26
CA ARG A 159 0.15 -11.73 7.54
C ARG A 159 0.42 -11.35 6.09
N LEU A 160 1.67 -11.01 5.75
CA LEU A 160 2.08 -10.63 4.39
C LEU A 160 2.76 -11.77 3.63
N THR A 161 3.13 -12.88 4.30
CA THR A 161 3.84 -14.01 3.69
C THR A 161 2.98 -15.25 3.52
N ARG A 162 1.86 -15.33 4.23
CA ARG A 162 0.87 -16.40 4.07
C ARG A 162 0.11 -16.25 2.76
N TYR A 163 -0.58 -17.32 2.37
CA TYR A 163 -1.52 -17.29 1.27
C TYR A 163 -2.54 -16.15 1.43
N ASP A 164 -2.78 -15.44 0.34
CA ASP A 164 -3.72 -14.31 0.32
C ASP A 164 -5.15 -14.83 0.14
N ASP A 165 -5.83 -15.02 1.26
CA ASP A 165 -7.21 -15.51 1.38
C ASP A 165 -8.26 -14.38 1.30
N THR A 166 -7.90 -13.22 0.74
CA THR A 166 -8.79 -12.04 0.72
C THR A 166 -10.05 -12.30 -0.08
N LEU A 167 -9.95 -12.93 -1.25
CA LEU A 167 -11.12 -13.20 -2.10
C LEU A 167 -12.07 -14.20 -1.43
N GLU A 168 -11.54 -15.24 -0.81
CA GLU A 168 -12.31 -16.25 -0.06
C GLU A 168 -13.06 -15.62 1.13
N ARG A 169 -12.42 -14.69 1.85
CA ARG A 169 -13.07 -13.95 2.94
C ARG A 169 -14.17 -13.03 2.46
N ILE A 170 -13.95 -12.35 1.32
CA ILE A 170 -14.98 -11.53 0.68
C ILE A 170 -16.22 -12.39 0.39
N HIS A 171 -16.05 -13.54 -0.26
CA HIS A 171 -17.15 -14.46 -0.54
C HIS A 171 -17.81 -15.01 0.74
N ALA A 172 -17.01 -15.37 1.74
CA ALA A 172 -17.50 -15.91 3.02
C ALA A 172 -18.31 -14.89 3.82
N SER A 173 -18.06 -13.59 3.64
CA SER A 173 -18.77 -12.51 4.34
C SER A 173 -20.25 -12.43 3.98
N LYS A 174 -20.63 -12.89 2.78
CA LYS A 174 -21.99 -12.83 2.20
C LYS A 174 -22.56 -11.40 2.07
N VAL A 175 -21.72 -10.38 2.19
CA VAL A 175 -22.09 -8.97 2.05
C VAL A 175 -22.15 -8.57 0.58
N PHE A 176 -21.34 -9.23 -0.26
CA PHE A 176 -21.13 -8.88 -1.66
C PHE A 176 -21.75 -9.91 -2.60
N GLY A 177 -22.40 -9.42 -3.66
CA GLY A 177 -22.95 -10.27 -4.73
C GLY A 177 -21.87 -10.73 -5.72
N GLU A 178 -20.89 -9.87 -5.98
CA GLU A 178 -19.81 -10.12 -6.93
C GLU A 178 -18.47 -9.76 -6.30
N ALA A 179 -17.44 -10.56 -6.56
CA ALA A 179 -16.07 -10.25 -6.17
C ALA A 179 -15.06 -10.80 -7.16
N GLU A 180 -14.01 -10.06 -7.42
CA GLU A 180 -12.93 -10.44 -8.32
C GLU A 180 -11.57 -9.96 -7.84
N ARG A 181 -10.51 -10.65 -8.25
CA ARG A 181 -9.13 -10.17 -8.14
C ARG A 181 -8.65 -9.70 -9.50
N VAL A 182 -8.11 -8.50 -9.55
CA VAL A 182 -7.51 -7.89 -10.73
C VAL A 182 -6.06 -7.54 -10.44
N VAL A 183 -5.16 -7.85 -11.37
CA VAL A 183 -3.76 -7.42 -11.30
C VAL A 183 -3.58 -6.27 -12.28
N LEU A 184 -3.22 -5.11 -11.76
CA LEU A 184 -2.95 -3.90 -12.53
C LEU A 184 -1.44 -3.72 -12.66
N SER A 185 -0.94 -3.63 -13.88
CA SER A 185 0.50 -3.49 -14.14
C SER A 185 1.03 -2.16 -13.61
N ASN A 186 2.13 -2.23 -12.89
CA ASN A 186 2.85 -1.06 -12.36
C ASN A 186 4.37 -1.30 -12.43
N ILE A 187 4.94 -1.04 -13.59
CA ILE A 187 6.38 -1.15 -13.79
C ILE A 187 6.98 0.25 -13.69
N ILE A 188 7.87 0.45 -12.72
CA ILE A 188 8.51 1.73 -12.42
C ILE A 188 10.00 1.64 -12.79
N GLU A 189 10.52 2.70 -13.38
CA GLU A 189 11.96 2.86 -13.61
C GLU A 189 12.60 3.57 -12.42
N LEU A 190 13.58 2.92 -11.81
CA LEU A 190 14.37 3.43 -10.69
C LEU A 190 15.86 3.28 -11.01
N THR A 191 16.69 4.17 -10.50
CA THR A 191 18.14 3.91 -10.51
C THR A 191 18.46 2.72 -9.61
N PRO A 192 19.56 1.97 -9.86
CA PRO A 192 19.97 0.86 -8.99
C PRO A 192 20.04 1.26 -7.50
N ARG A 193 20.55 2.47 -7.23
CA ARG A 193 20.60 3.04 -5.89
C ARG A 193 19.21 3.22 -5.29
N GLU A 194 18.23 3.72 -6.04
CA GLU A 194 16.84 3.89 -5.57
C GLU A 194 16.19 2.55 -5.27
N VAL A 195 16.46 1.51 -6.04
CA VAL A 195 15.97 0.15 -5.72
C VAL A 195 16.51 -0.31 -4.38
N ALA A 196 17.81 -0.15 -4.12
CA ALA A 196 18.40 -0.48 -2.82
C ALA A 196 17.78 0.34 -1.68
N MET A 197 17.61 1.66 -1.88
CA MET A 197 16.99 2.55 -0.91
C MET A 197 15.52 2.18 -0.62
N PHE A 198 14.77 1.75 -1.64
CA PHE A 198 13.43 1.24 -1.43
C PHE A 198 13.42 0.04 -0.48
N PHE A 199 14.27 -0.97 -0.72
CA PHE A 199 14.33 -2.14 0.17
C PHE A 199 14.79 -1.77 1.58
N LEU A 200 15.82 -0.96 1.73
CA LEU A 200 16.27 -0.43 3.03
C LEU A 200 15.15 0.29 3.79
N SER A 201 14.14 0.78 3.08
CA SER A 201 12.97 1.46 3.62
C SER A 201 11.91 0.53 4.19
N THR A 202 11.98 -0.75 3.93
CA THR A 202 10.95 -1.70 4.33
C THR A 202 11.12 -2.13 5.78
N SER A 203 10.00 -2.38 6.46
CA SER A 203 10.01 -2.75 7.88
C SER A 203 10.80 -4.03 8.18
N TYR A 204 10.81 -4.99 7.25
CA TYR A 204 11.54 -6.24 7.43
C TYR A 204 13.05 -6.08 7.25
N VAL A 205 13.50 -5.22 6.34
CA VAL A 205 14.94 -4.90 6.22
C VAL A 205 15.40 -4.08 7.40
N THR A 206 14.61 -3.11 7.87
CA THR A 206 14.91 -2.35 9.10
C THR A 206 15.08 -3.29 10.30
N LYS A 207 14.15 -4.24 10.50
CA LYS A 207 14.26 -5.24 11.57
C LYS A 207 15.51 -6.11 11.45
N TYR A 208 15.88 -6.50 10.22
CA TYR A 208 17.13 -7.23 9.99
C TYR A 208 18.34 -6.38 10.38
N MET A 209 18.37 -5.12 9.94
CA MET A 209 19.46 -4.18 10.22
C MET A 209 19.65 -3.92 11.72
N ASP A 210 18.57 -3.82 12.48
CA ASP A 210 18.63 -3.64 13.94
C ASP A 210 19.35 -4.81 14.65
N GLN A 211 19.37 -6.00 14.03
CA GLN A 211 20.01 -7.20 14.57
C GLN A 211 21.41 -7.46 13.99
N ALA A 212 21.69 -7.01 12.78
CA ALA A 212 22.86 -7.41 11.97
C ALA A 212 23.85 -6.28 11.66
N GLY A 213 23.95 -5.25 12.50
CA GLY A 213 24.96 -4.20 12.33
C GLY A 213 24.57 -3.04 11.44
N GLY A 214 23.28 -2.76 11.34
CA GLY A 214 22.63 -1.52 10.88
C GLY A 214 23.25 -0.79 9.69
N ALA A 215 24.06 0.20 9.98
CA ALA A 215 24.63 1.11 8.97
C ALA A 215 25.64 0.42 8.02
N GLU A 216 26.44 -0.51 8.54
CA GLU A 216 27.41 -1.24 7.73
C GLU A 216 26.73 -2.09 6.67
N TYR A 217 25.60 -2.72 7.03
CA TYR A 217 24.79 -3.48 6.09
C TYR A 217 24.18 -2.59 4.99
N ALA A 218 23.68 -1.40 5.33
CA ALA A 218 23.13 -0.48 4.35
C ALA A 218 24.19 -0.04 3.33
N ASP A 219 25.38 0.33 3.79
CA ASP A 219 26.50 0.71 2.93
C ASP A 219 26.97 -0.47 2.06
N GLU A 220 27.02 -1.68 2.63
CA GLU A 220 27.36 -2.90 1.88
C GLU A 220 26.32 -3.19 0.79
N LEU A 221 25.02 -3.10 1.09
CA LEU A 221 23.95 -3.32 0.12
C LEU A 221 24.05 -2.33 -1.05
N LEU A 222 24.22 -1.04 -0.75
CA LEU A 222 24.37 0.01 -1.77
C LEU A 222 25.60 -0.23 -2.66
N ARG A 223 26.73 -0.63 -2.06
CA ARG A 223 27.96 -0.95 -2.80
C ARG A 223 27.75 -2.16 -3.72
N LYS A 224 27.19 -3.26 -3.21
CA LYS A 224 26.92 -4.47 -4.00
C LYS A 224 25.96 -4.21 -5.16
N VAL A 225 24.91 -3.43 -4.93
CA VAL A 225 23.98 -3.06 -6.00
C VAL A 225 24.69 -2.26 -7.10
N ALA A 226 25.56 -1.32 -6.76
CA ALA A 226 26.33 -0.55 -7.72
C ALA A 226 27.38 -1.39 -8.48
N GLU A 227 27.90 -2.47 -7.88
CA GLU A 227 28.82 -3.42 -8.53
C GLU A 227 28.08 -4.36 -9.51
N ILE A 228 26.84 -4.74 -9.19
CA ILE A 228 26.03 -5.68 -9.99
C ILE A 228 25.40 -4.96 -11.20
N GLU A 229 24.95 -3.72 -10.99
CA GLU A 229 24.18 -2.99 -12.00
C GLU A 229 24.62 -1.52 -12.05
N ASN A 230 25.08 -1.09 -13.23
CA ASN A 230 25.55 0.26 -13.48
C ASN A 230 24.71 1.02 -14.53
N ALA A 231 23.59 0.44 -14.96
CA ALA A 231 22.66 1.11 -15.86
C ALA A 231 22.08 2.38 -15.23
N PRO A 232 21.70 3.39 -16.03
CA PRO A 232 21.11 4.62 -15.50
C PRO A 232 19.75 4.39 -14.82
N SER A 233 19.02 3.35 -15.26
CA SER A 233 17.78 2.90 -14.61
C SER A 233 17.55 1.40 -14.81
N VAL A 234 16.76 0.82 -13.93
CA VAL A 234 16.27 -0.56 -14.01
C VAL A 234 14.75 -0.54 -13.82
N LYS A 235 14.07 -1.46 -14.50
CA LYS A 235 12.64 -1.66 -14.32
C LYS A 235 12.40 -2.47 -13.06
N VAL A 236 11.41 -2.06 -12.28
CA VAL A 236 10.98 -2.77 -11.07
C VAL A 236 9.48 -2.98 -11.17
N ASN A 237 9.04 -4.21 -10.99
CA ASN A 237 7.63 -4.57 -10.98
C ASN A 237 7.06 -4.33 -9.57
N PHE A 238 6.04 -3.46 -9.52
CA PHE A 238 5.19 -3.17 -8.37
C PHE A 238 3.72 -3.43 -8.70
N ASP A 239 3.42 -4.46 -9.48
CA ASP A 239 2.06 -4.77 -9.89
C ASP A 239 1.09 -4.73 -8.71
N ILE A 240 -0.07 -4.12 -8.94
CA ILE A 240 -1.07 -3.89 -7.90
C ILE A 240 -2.09 -5.01 -7.93
N HIS A 241 -2.13 -5.79 -6.85
CA HIS A 241 -3.17 -6.79 -6.61
C HIS A 241 -4.36 -6.11 -5.96
N SER A 242 -5.44 -6.00 -6.71
CA SER A 242 -6.67 -5.34 -6.30
C SER A 242 -7.80 -6.36 -6.17
N PHE A 243 -8.54 -6.30 -5.07
CA PHE A 243 -9.72 -7.10 -4.81
C PHE A 243 -10.93 -6.18 -4.83
N PHE A 244 -11.78 -6.35 -5.81
CA PHE A 244 -13.02 -5.61 -5.96
C PHE A 244 -14.19 -6.45 -5.50
N ALA A 245 -15.07 -5.86 -4.72
CA ALA A 245 -16.27 -6.52 -4.23
C ALA A 245 -17.47 -5.57 -4.30
N LYS A 246 -18.51 -5.96 -5.01
CA LYS A 246 -19.72 -5.16 -5.23
C LYS A 246 -20.83 -5.65 -4.31
N ARG A 247 -21.40 -4.71 -3.57
CA ARG A 247 -22.54 -4.94 -2.69
C ARG A 247 -23.84 -5.19 -3.46
#